data_8f576190ddbbc268ad7d38f9dec2aa22
#
_entry.id   8f576190ddbbc268ad7d38f9dec2aa22
#
_cell.length_a   1.000
_cell.length_b   1.000
_cell.length_c   1.000
_cell.angle_alpha   90.00
_cell.angle_beta   90.00
_cell.angle_gamma   90.00
#
_symmetry.space_group_name_H-M   'P 1'
#
loop_
_entity.id
_entity.type
_entity.pdbx_description
1 polymer ?
#
loop_
_entity_poly.entity_id
_entity_poly.type
_entity_poly.pdbx_seq_one_letter_code
_entity_poly.pdbx_strand_id
1 'polypeptide(L)'
;MKNYLTLDVGGSAIKYALIQEDLSIIEKSSVPTPMDNLENFIETICQIYDQFQNQIEGIAISMPGIIDPERGYQYTGGALRYITNLDTVQILQERCPTNITIGNDAKCAANAEIGFGNLQDIQDGAVVILGTGIGGCLIKDHKVHTGKHFSAGEFSFIKTNNQDALSWNHAWSTRCGIQGLLERVQEQLESDQKYSGIEIFEMANQGDEKVIAGINAFAKEVATQIFNVHIIFDCEKIAIGGGISAQPLLIDLIKENLNEIYAHLGFDVYHPEIVPCRFRNDANLIGALYQHLQTFKSQD
;
A
#
# COMPACT_ATOMS: atom_id res chain seq x y z
N MET A 1 -24.20 -15.40 -6.24
CA MET A 1 -22.79 -14.98 -6.06
C MET A 1 -22.47 -15.08 -4.58
N LYS A 2 -21.25 -15.49 -4.25
CA LYS A 2 -20.80 -15.58 -2.86
C LYS A 2 -20.39 -14.20 -2.37
N ASN A 3 -20.65 -13.94 -1.11
CA ASN A 3 -20.26 -12.69 -0.44
C ASN A 3 -19.12 -12.96 0.53
N TYR A 4 -18.25 -11.98 0.71
CA TYR A 4 -17.12 -12.03 1.63
C TYR A 4 -17.09 -10.74 2.47
N LEU A 5 -16.76 -10.89 3.73
CA LEU A 5 -16.46 -9.74 4.59
C LEU A 5 -14.98 -9.39 4.42
N THR A 6 -14.72 -8.20 3.93
CA THR A 6 -13.34 -7.71 3.77
C THR A 6 -13.06 -6.60 4.77
N LEU A 7 -11.89 -6.61 5.39
CA LEU A 7 -11.45 -5.61 6.35
C LEU A 7 -10.12 -4.99 5.93
N ASP A 8 -9.99 -3.69 6.12
CA ASP A 8 -8.73 -2.94 5.99
C ASP A 8 -8.43 -2.29 7.35
N VAL A 9 -7.51 -2.89 8.09
CA VAL A 9 -7.13 -2.48 9.43
C VAL A 9 -6.03 -1.43 9.34
N GLY A 10 -6.42 -0.17 9.46
CA GLY A 10 -5.48 0.94 9.56
C GLY A 10 -5.19 1.35 11.02
N GLY A 11 -4.23 2.24 11.21
CA GLY A 11 -3.88 2.75 12.55
C GLY A 11 -4.96 3.62 13.21
N SER A 12 -5.91 4.18 12.45
CA SER A 12 -6.98 5.05 12.97
C SER A 12 -8.37 4.43 12.87
N ALA A 13 -8.61 3.62 11.84
CA ALA A 13 -9.90 3.01 11.57
C ALA A 13 -9.75 1.64 10.92
N ILE A 14 -10.65 0.74 11.26
CA ILE A 14 -10.93 -0.50 10.54
C ILE A 14 -12.06 -0.18 9.55
N LYS A 15 -11.73 -0.14 8.26
CA LYS A 15 -12.73 -0.10 7.19
C LYS A 15 -13.17 -1.52 6.90
N TYR A 16 -14.43 -1.71 6.61
CA TYR A 16 -14.94 -3.02 6.22
C TYR A 16 -16.01 -2.91 5.14
N ALA A 17 -16.12 -3.96 4.35
CA ALA A 17 -17.10 -4.05 3.30
C ALA A 17 -17.61 -5.48 3.10
N LEU A 18 -18.88 -5.61 2.72
CA LEU A 18 -19.43 -6.83 2.17
C LEU A 18 -19.23 -6.78 0.65
N ILE A 19 -18.36 -7.62 0.10
CA ILE A 19 -17.97 -7.62 -1.31
C ILE A 19 -18.30 -8.97 -1.95
N GLN A 20 -18.82 -8.95 -3.16
CA GLN A 20 -19.07 -10.14 -3.99
C GLN A 20 -17.82 -10.54 -4.79
N GLU A 21 -17.81 -11.77 -5.30
CA GLU A 21 -16.71 -12.28 -6.16
C GLU A 21 -16.46 -11.43 -7.41
N ASP A 22 -17.47 -10.71 -7.89
CA ASP A 22 -17.40 -9.80 -9.05
C ASP A 22 -16.95 -8.36 -8.68
N LEU A 23 -16.51 -8.17 -7.43
CA LEU A 23 -16.11 -6.89 -6.82
C LEU A 23 -17.26 -5.91 -6.54
N SER A 24 -18.51 -6.32 -6.66
CA SER A 24 -19.66 -5.49 -6.26
C SER A 24 -19.63 -5.29 -4.75
N ILE A 25 -19.48 -4.04 -4.31
CA ILE A 25 -19.56 -3.64 -2.90
C ILE A 25 -21.02 -3.46 -2.54
N ILE A 26 -21.54 -4.34 -1.68
CA ILE A 26 -22.95 -4.31 -1.23
C ILE A 26 -23.10 -3.30 -0.09
N GLU A 27 -22.17 -3.34 0.86
CA GLU A 27 -22.18 -2.47 2.04
C GLU A 27 -20.73 -2.11 2.40
N LYS A 28 -20.51 -0.90 2.89
CA LYS A 28 -19.20 -0.42 3.33
C LYS A 28 -19.35 0.52 4.51
N SER A 29 -18.52 0.31 5.52
CA SER A 29 -18.53 1.14 6.73
C SER A 29 -17.14 1.17 7.38
N SER A 30 -17.02 1.83 8.53
CA SER A 30 -15.78 1.85 9.31
C SER A 30 -16.05 2.05 10.79
N VAL A 31 -15.12 1.57 11.62
CA VAL A 31 -15.10 1.79 13.07
C VAL A 31 -13.69 2.24 13.48
N PRO A 32 -13.54 2.95 14.61
CA PRO A 32 -12.21 3.27 15.14
C PRO A 32 -11.41 2.00 15.40
N THR A 33 -10.10 2.02 15.10
CA THR A 33 -9.19 0.92 15.45
C THR A 33 -8.90 0.95 16.96
N PRO A 34 -9.14 -0.12 17.70
CA PRO A 34 -8.68 -0.23 19.09
C PRO A 34 -7.15 -0.22 19.14
N MET A 35 -6.58 0.78 19.83
CA MET A 35 -5.13 0.95 19.94
C MET A 35 -4.58 0.52 21.29
N ASP A 36 -5.44 0.08 22.19
CA ASP A 36 -5.14 -0.20 23.59
C ASP A 36 -4.68 -1.64 23.83
N ASN A 37 -5.39 -2.64 23.28
CA ASN A 37 -5.05 -4.05 23.53
C ASN A 37 -5.66 -5.00 22.48
N LEU A 38 -5.15 -6.25 22.51
CA LEU A 38 -5.56 -7.31 21.57
C LEU A 38 -7.02 -7.73 21.78
N GLU A 39 -7.50 -7.78 23.02
CA GLU A 39 -8.86 -8.26 23.33
C GLU A 39 -9.92 -7.35 22.71
N ASN A 40 -9.79 -6.04 22.87
CA ASN A 40 -10.67 -5.06 22.25
C ASN A 40 -10.61 -5.10 20.72
N PHE A 41 -9.42 -5.35 20.16
CA PHE A 41 -9.26 -5.52 18.71
C PHE A 41 -10.02 -6.75 18.19
N ILE A 42 -9.84 -7.91 18.83
CA ILE A 42 -10.54 -9.16 18.47
C ILE A 42 -12.04 -8.96 18.61
N GLU A 43 -12.49 -8.39 19.74
CA GLU A 43 -13.91 -8.12 19.99
C GLU A 43 -14.52 -7.22 18.90
N THR A 44 -13.81 -6.18 18.48
CA THR A 44 -14.26 -5.28 17.41
C THR A 44 -14.44 -6.03 16.07
N ILE A 45 -13.49 -6.90 15.70
CA ILE A 45 -13.63 -7.71 14.48
C ILE A 45 -14.79 -8.68 14.59
N CYS A 46 -14.97 -9.31 15.77
CA CYS A 46 -16.09 -10.23 16.00
C CYS A 46 -17.45 -9.52 15.93
N GLN A 47 -17.57 -8.31 16.49
CA GLN A 47 -18.79 -7.52 16.38
C GLN A 47 -19.13 -7.13 14.93
N ILE A 48 -18.10 -6.90 14.09
CA ILE A 48 -18.34 -6.69 12.65
C ILE A 48 -18.78 -8.02 12.01
N TYR A 49 -18.11 -9.13 12.29
CA TYR A 49 -18.47 -10.46 11.78
C TYR A 49 -19.92 -10.84 12.13
N ASP A 50 -20.35 -10.63 13.36
CA ASP A 50 -21.70 -10.98 13.84
C ASP A 50 -22.82 -10.33 13.02
N GLN A 51 -22.56 -9.16 12.43
CA GLN A 51 -23.52 -8.47 11.56
C GLN A 51 -23.72 -9.19 10.22
N PHE A 52 -22.72 -9.94 9.76
CA PHE A 52 -22.68 -10.53 8.42
C PHE A 52 -22.56 -12.06 8.41
N GLN A 53 -22.40 -12.73 9.55
CA GLN A 53 -22.04 -14.16 9.67
C GLN A 53 -22.93 -15.13 8.85
N ASN A 54 -24.20 -14.78 8.66
CA ASN A 54 -25.16 -15.60 7.90
C ASN A 54 -25.18 -15.29 6.40
N GLN A 55 -24.32 -14.37 5.93
CA GLN A 55 -24.34 -13.86 4.56
C GLN A 55 -23.01 -14.07 3.83
N ILE A 56 -21.97 -14.56 4.53
CA ILE A 56 -20.60 -14.61 4.01
C ILE A 56 -20.04 -16.02 3.97
N GLU A 57 -19.12 -16.26 3.03
CA GLU A 57 -18.33 -17.50 2.89
C GLU A 57 -16.99 -17.43 3.62
N GLY A 58 -16.54 -16.21 3.99
CA GLY A 58 -15.28 -16.01 4.67
C GLY A 58 -14.94 -14.56 4.94
N ILE A 59 -13.82 -14.36 5.65
CA ILE A 59 -13.27 -13.07 6.03
C ILE A 59 -11.88 -12.89 5.41
N ALA A 60 -11.67 -11.78 4.72
CA ALA A 60 -10.37 -11.40 4.17
C ALA A 60 -9.88 -10.09 4.83
N ILE A 61 -8.70 -10.11 5.43
CA ILE A 61 -8.22 -8.98 6.25
C ILE A 61 -6.88 -8.45 5.71
N SER A 62 -6.86 -7.17 5.38
CA SER A 62 -5.65 -6.39 5.19
C SER A 62 -5.21 -5.79 6.53
N MET A 63 -3.95 -5.97 6.90
CA MET A 63 -3.41 -5.54 8.20
C MET A 63 -1.99 -4.98 8.06
N PRO A 64 -1.58 -4.05 8.94
CA PRO A 64 -0.20 -3.59 8.97
C PRO A 64 0.74 -4.64 9.56
N GLY A 65 2.02 -4.59 9.19
CA GLY A 65 3.08 -5.39 9.77
C GLY A 65 3.59 -6.53 8.89
N ILE A 66 4.48 -7.35 9.46
CA ILE A 66 5.09 -8.49 8.79
C ILE A 66 4.23 -9.73 9.04
N ILE A 67 3.71 -10.32 7.97
CA ILE A 67 2.68 -11.36 8.00
C ILE A 67 3.12 -12.56 7.16
N ASP A 68 2.97 -13.74 7.72
CA ASP A 68 2.96 -15.02 6.99
C ASP A 68 1.50 -15.33 6.58
N PRO A 69 1.12 -15.06 5.33
CA PRO A 69 -0.27 -15.21 4.92
C PRO A 69 -0.70 -16.69 4.79
N GLU A 70 0.25 -17.62 4.60
CA GLU A 70 -0.06 -19.05 4.48
C GLU A 70 -0.44 -19.64 5.83
N ARG A 71 0.23 -19.20 6.90
CA ARG A 71 -0.04 -19.63 8.26
C ARG A 71 -1.09 -18.79 8.98
N GLY A 72 -1.39 -17.60 8.48
CA GLY A 72 -2.21 -16.63 9.20
C GLY A 72 -1.52 -16.05 10.43
N TYR A 73 -0.18 -15.97 10.41
CA TYR A 73 0.67 -15.58 11.52
C TYR A 73 1.24 -14.18 11.34
N GLN A 74 1.21 -13.37 12.39
CA GLN A 74 1.79 -12.02 12.42
C GLN A 74 3.05 -11.98 13.29
N TYR A 75 4.19 -11.64 12.67
CA TYR A 75 5.43 -11.37 13.39
C TYR A 75 5.41 -10.00 14.05
N THR A 76 4.83 -9.00 13.38
CA THR A 76 4.64 -7.65 13.91
C THR A 76 3.30 -7.09 13.46
N GLY A 77 2.70 -6.22 14.27
CA GLY A 77 1.45 -5.52 13.94
C GLY A 77 1.64 -4.10 13.42
N GLY A 78 2.87 -3.68 13.10
CA GLY A 78 3.14 -2.30 12.68
C GLY A 78 2.70 -1.28 13.72
N ALA A 79 1.67 -0.48 13.40
CA ALA A 79 1.09 0.50 14.34
C ALA A 79 0.40 -0.18 15.56
N LEU A 80 -0.10 -1.41 15.39
CA LEU A 80 -0.78 -2.18 16.44
C LEU A 80 0.24 -2.94 17.27
N ARG A 81 0.93 -2.25 18.19
CA ARG A 81 2.10 -2.77 18.91
C ARG A 81 1.81 -3.97 19.81
N TYR A 82 0.56 -4.21 20.18
CA TYR A 82 0.12 -5.37 20.95
C TYR A 82 0.06 -6.66 20.10
N ILE A 83 0.14 -6.56 18.77
CA ILE A 83 0.23 -7.71 17.86
C ILE A 83 1.70 -8.00 17.61
N THR A 84 2.22 -9.03 18.24
CA THR A 84 3.61 -9.47 18.06
C THR A 84 3.70 -10.97 18.26
N ASN A 85 4.18 -11.69 17.24
CA ASN A 85 4.33 -13.14 17.24
C ASN A 85 3.01 -13.86 17.61
N LEU A 86 1.93 -13.56 16.89
CA LEU A 86 0.59 -14.10 17.13
C LEU A 86 0.10 -14.94 15.96
N ASP A 87 -0.58 -16.04 16.25
CA ASP A 87 -1.38 -16.80 15.29
C ASP A 87 -2.76 -16.12 15.18
N THR A 88 -2.78 -15.01 14.42
CA THR A 88 -3.93 -14.10 14.38
C THR A 88 -5.16 -14.78 13.78
N VAL A 89 -4.98 -15.61 12.76
CA VAL A 89 -6.11 -16.34 12.14
C VAL A 89 -6.70 -17.34 13.12
N GLN A 90 -5.86 -18.11 13.83
CA GLN A 90 -6.35 -19.08 14.82
C GLN A 90 -7.15 -18.37 15.93
N ILE A 91 -6.62 -17.29 16.47
CA ILE A 91 -7.29 -16.52 17.54
C ILE A 91 -8.66 -15.99 17.06
N LEU A 92 -8.72 -15.45 15.83
CA LEU A 92 -9.97 -14.98 15.27
C LEU A 92 -10.96 -16.11 15.01
N GLN A 93 -10.50 -17.27 14.54
CA GLN A 93 -11.36 -18.42 14.26
C GLN A 93 -12.02 -19.02 15.49
N GLU A 94 -11.45 -18.86 16.69
CA GLU A 94 -12.09 -19.26 17.95
C GLU A 94 -13.42 -18.53 18.19
N ARG A 95 -13.58 -17.33 17.68
CA ARG A 95 -14.74 -16.45 17.83
C ARG A 95 -15.56 -16.29 16.55
N CYS A 96 -14.91 -16.37 15.41
CA CYS A 96 -15.48 -16.22 14.07
C CYS A 96 -15.29 -17.53 13.28
N PRO A 97 -16.14 -18.57 13.45
CA PRO A 97 -15.93 -19.91 12.88
C PRO A 97 -16.20 -19.91 11.36
N THR A 98 -15.32 -19.30 10.61
CA THR A 98 -15.34 -19.23 9.14
C THR A 98 -13.91 -19.25 8.57
N ASN A 99 -13.78 -19.32 7.24
CA ASN A 99 -12.50 -19.18 6.58
C ASN A 99 -11.97 -17.76 6.72
N ILE A 100 -10.77 -17.59 7.27
CA ILE A 100 -10.13 -16.29 7.47
C ILE A 100 -8.77 -16.26 6.79
N THR A 101 -8.46 -15.18 6.10
CA THR A 101 -7.11 -14.88 5.61
C THR A 101 -6.66 -13.50 6.06
N ILE A 102 -5.37 -13.35 6.30
CA ILE A 102 -4.75 -12.05 6.60
C ILE A 102 -3.61 -11.78 5.62
N GLY A 103 -3.42 -10.52 5.25
CA GLY A 103 -2.33 -10.06 4.39
C GLY A 103 -1.82 -8.69 4.81
N ASN A 104 -0.56 -8.38 4.49
CA ASN A 104 -0.02 -7.06 4.70
C ASN A 104 -0.70 -6.04 3.78
N ASP A 105 -0.91 -4.82 4.25
CA ASP A 105 -1.64 -3.74 3.56
C ASP A 105 -1.08 -3.41 2.16
N ALA A 106 0.21 -3.17 2.03
CA ALA A 106 0.82 -2.90 0.72
C ALA A 106 0.79 -4.12 -0.21
N LYS A 107 0.88 -5.33 0.35
CA LYS A 107 0.77 -6.58 -0.40
C LYS A 107 -0.68 -6.85 -0.85
N CYS A 108 -1.67 -6.49 -0.03
CA CYS A 108 -3.07 -6.48 -0.44
C CYS A 108 -3.31 -5.48 -1.58
N ALA A 109 -2.79 -4.25 -1.48
CA ALA A 109 -2.90 -3.29 -2.59
C ALA A 109 -2.30 -3.84 -3.90
N ALA A 110 -1.16 -4.55 -3.82
CA ALA A 110 -0.58 -5.21 -4.99
C ALA A 110 -1.45 -6.36 -5.51
N ASN A 111 -2.03 -7.16 -4.63
CA ASN A 111 -2.97 -8.22 -5.02
C ASN A 111 -4.19 -7.68 -5.77
N ALA A 112 -4.71 -6.51 -5.40
CA ALA A 112 -5.79 -5.85 -6.14
C ALA A 112 -5.37 -5.52 -7.58
N GLU A 113 -4.15 -5.00 -7.76
CA GLU A 113 -3.63 -4.63 -9.08
C GLU A 113 -3.32 -5.86 -9.94
N ILE A 114 -2.79 -6.94 -9.36
CA ILE A 114 -2.54 -8.21 -10.05
C ILE A 114 -3.88 -8.86 -10.47
N GLY A 115 -4.84 -8.90 -9.56
CA GLY A 115 -6.09 -9.62 -9.80
C GLY A 115 -7.04 -8.91 -10.74
N PHE A 116 -7.14 -7.59 -10.62
CA PHE A 116 -8.23 -6.83 -11.21
C PHE A 116 -7.83 -5.43 -11.71
N GLY A 117 -6.59 -5.01 -11.46
CA GLY A 117 -6.12 -3.66 -11.75
C GLY A 117 -5.23 -3.55 -12.97
N ASN A 118 -4.20 -2.71 -12.87
CA ASN A 118 -3.33 -2.34 -13.98
C ASN A 118 -2.09 -3.25 -14.11
N LEU A 119 -1.96 -4.30 -13.29
CA LEU A 119 -0.84 -5.25 -13.32
C LEU A 119 -1.27 -6.69 -13.68
N GLN A 120 -2.42 -6.85 -14.37
CA GLN A 120 -2.94 -8.17 -14.74
C GLN A 120 -2.11 -8.87 -15.84
N ASP A 121 -1.38 -8.12 -16.63
CA ASP A 121 -0.67 -8.55 -17.84
C ASP A 121 0.84 -8.71 -17.68
N ILE A 122 1.37 -8.58 -16.45
CA ILE A 122 2.81 -8.66 -16.17
C ILE A 122 3.18 -9.92 -15.39
N GLN A 123 4.45 -10.32 -15.48
CA GLN A 123 5.05 -11.33 -14.61
C GLN A 123 5.80 -10.67 -13.45
N ASP A 124 6.65 -9.69 -13.74
CA ASP A 124 7.52 -9.06 -12.76
C ASP A 124 7.26 -7.55 -12.68
N GLY A 125 7.06 -7.05 -11.48
CA GLY A 125 6.74 -5.64 -11.29
C GLY A 125 6.79 -5.20 -9.83
N ALA A 126 6.35 -3.97 -9.58
CA ALA A 126 6.27 -3.44 -8.22
C ALA A 126 5.04 -2.56 -8.02
N VAL A 127 4.63 -2.43 -6.78
CA VAL A 127 3.67 -1.41 -6.34
C VAL A 127 4.36 -0.50 -5.34
N VAL A 128 4.23 0.81 -5.53
CA VAL A 128 4.73 1.86 -4.63
C VAL A 128 3.54 2.65 -4.12
N ILE A 129 3.35 2.68 -2.81
CA ILE A 129 2.24 3.38 -2.16
C ILE A 129 2.75 4.66 -1.52
N LEU A 130 2.30 5.80 -2.04
CA LEU A 130 2.62 7.15 -1.55
C LEU A 130 1.50 7.63 -0.59
N GLY A 131 1.77 7.56 0.70
CA GLY A 131 0.80 7.92 1.76
C GLY A 131 1.43 8.73 2.88
N THR A 132 1.10 8.43 4.13
CA THR A 132 1.79 8.99 5.32
C THR A 132 3.29 8.70 5.27
N GLY A 133 3.64 7.51 4.81
CA GLY A 133 4.99 7.10 4.45
C GLY A 133 4.97 6.39 3.09
N ILE A 134 5.94 5.50 2.87
CA ILE A 134 6.03 4.66 1.68
C ILE A 134 5.67 3.22 2.04
N GLY A 135 4.69 2.66 1.35
CA GLY A 135 4.46 1.23 1.29
C GLY A 135 5.02 0.64 -0.01
N GLY A 136 5.20 -0.66 -0.04
CA GLY A 136 5.66 -1.29 -1.26
C GLY A 136 5.46 -2.79 -1.32
N CYS A 137 5.47 -3.28 -2.55
CA CYS A 137 5.41 -4.70 -2.85
C CYS A 137 6.15 -5.02 -4.13
N LEU A 138 6.88 -6.12 -4.15
CA LEU A 138 7.44 -6.72 -5.36
C LEU A 138 6.50 -7.81 -5.87
N ILE A 139 6.38 -7.92 -7.19
CA ILE A 139 5.59 -8.94 -7.88
C ILE A 139 6.54 -9.78 -8.70
N LYS A 140 6.54 -11.09 -8.47
CA LYS A 140 7.38 -12.07 -9.18
C LYS A 140 6.52 -13.21 -9.67
N ASP A 141 6.67 -13.58 -10.95
CA ASP A 141 5.89 -14.66 -11.57
C ASP A 141 4.36 -14.44 -11.39
N HIS A 142 3.91 -13.22 -11.60
CA HIS A 142 2.50 -12.78 -11.43
C HIS A 142 1.94 -13.00 -10.02
N LYS A 143 2.77 -12.99 -8.99
CA LYS A 143 2.39 -13.15 -7.57
C LYS A 143 3.12 -12.15 -6.70
N VAL A 144 2.49 -11.81 -5.58
CA VAL A 144 3.16 -11.04 -4.53
C VAL A 144 4.39 -11.79 -4.03
N HIS A 145 5.55 -11.15 -4.13
CA HIS A 145 6.81 -11.70 -3.63
C HIS A 145 7.04 -11.26 -2.18
N THR A 146 6.88 -12.19 -1.24
CA THR A 146 7.02 -11.92 0.19
C THR A 146 8.44 -12.07 0.71
N GLY A 147 9.30 -12.81 -0.01
CA GLY A 147 10.61 -13.22 0.45
C GLY A 147 10.56 -14.27 1.58
N LYS A 148 11.71 -14.75 1.99
CA LYS A 148 11.83 -15.83 3.00
C LYS A 148 11.30 -15.42 4.39
N HIS A 149 11.39 -14.13 4.71
CA HIS A 149 11.03 -13.58 6.02
C HIS A 149 9.88 -12.57 5.93
N PHE A 150 9.09 -12.62 4.86
CA PHE A 150 7.89 -11.81 4.59
C PHE A 150 8.11 -10.30 4.54
N SER A 151 9.36 -9.84 4.40
CA SER A 151 9.74 -8.42 4.36
C SER A 151 10.25 -7.95 2.99
N ALA A 152 10.13 -8.75 1.92
CA ALA A 152 10.44 -8.27 0.59
C ALA A 152 9.46 -7.15 0.20
N GLY A 153 9.99 -6.09 -0.42
CA GLY A 153 9.19 -4.93 -0.81
C GLY A 153 8.87 -3.95 0.33
N GLU A 154 9.46 -4.11 1.52
CA GLU A 154 9.35 -3.12 2.61
C GLU A 154 10.15 -1.86 2.28
N PHE A 155 9.69 -1.12 1.27
CA PHE A 155 10.37 0.06 0.72
C PHE A 155 10.53 1.19 1.73
N SER A 156 9.69 1.24 2.74
CA SER A 156 9.78 2.21 3.84
C SER A 156 11.16 2.26 4.49
N PHE A 157 11.88 1.13 4.52
CA PHE A 157 13.19 1.00 5.17
C PHE A 157 14.37 1.36 4.26
N ILE A 158 14.17 1.56 2.96
CA ILE A 158 15.26 1.92 2.04
C ILE A 158 15.87 3.25 2.48
N LYS A 159 17.19 3.28 2.59
CA LYS A 159 17.93 4.49 2.94
C LYS A 159 18.26 5.28 1.67
N THR A 160 17.88 6.55 1.67
CA THR A 160 18.09 7.48 0.55
C THR A 160 19.41 8.23 0.64
N ASN A 161 20.10 8.14 1.78
CA ASN A 161 21.37 8.77 2.03
C ASN A 161 22.24 7.87 2.92
N ASN A 162 23.53 7.74 2.60
CA ASN A 162 24.49 6.92 3.34
C ASN A 162 25.23 7.68 4.45
N GLN A 163 25.11 9.01 4.53
CA GLN A 163 25.81 9.82 5.54
C GLN A 163 25.32 9.55 6.96
N ASP A 164 24.04 9.22 7.11
CA ASP A 164 23.43 8.86 8.39
C ASP A 164 22.44 7.70 8.20
N ALA A 165 22.99 6.52 8.01
CA ALA A 165 22.18 5.31 7.79
C ALA A 165 21.37 4.88 9.03
N LEU A 166 21.68 5.38 10.22
CA LEU A 166 20.97 5.07 11.45
C LEU A 166 19.73 5.94 11.63
N SER A 167 19.70 7.13 11.05
CA SER A 167 18.56 8.05 11.17
C SER A 167 17.40 7.64 10.28
N TRP A 168 16.18 7.69 10.83
CA TRP A 168 14.96 7.57 10.07
C TRP A 168 14.71 8.74 9.11
N ASN A 169 15.34 9.90 9.35
CA ASN A 169 15.22 11.08 8.47
C ASN A 169 15.67 10.81 7.03
N HIS A 170 16.47 9.79 6.81
CA HIS A 170 16.95 9.35 5.50
C HIS A 170 16.31 8.05 5.02
N ALA A 171 15.25 7.59 5.68
CA ALA A 171 14.43 6.51 5.15
C ALA A 171 13.53 7.01 4.01
N TRP A 172 13.32 6.19 2.98
CA TRP A 172 12.44 6.56 1.87
C TRP A 172 11.04 6.94 2.36
N SER A 173 10.53 6.22 3.38
CA SER A 173 9.24 6.52 4.00
C SER A 173 9.16 7.95 4.53
N THR A 174 10.20 8.45 5.21
CA THR A 174 10.22 9.81 5.77
C THR A 174 10.39 10.85 4.66
N ARG A 175 11.29 10.57 3.71
CA ARG A 175 11.62 11.50 2.62
C ARG A 175 10.50 11.69 1.60
N CYS A 176 9.75 10.63 1.30
CA CYS A 176 8.75 10.60 0.23
C CYS A 176 7.33 10.26 0.72
N GLY A 177 7.07 10.36 2.04
CA GLY A 177 5.70 10.45 2.56
C GLY A 177 5.12 11.86 2.41
N ILE A 178 3.87 12.05 2.84
CA ILE A 178 3.17 13.33 2.73
C ILE A 178 3.96 14.49 3.36
N GLN A 179 4.62 14.29 4.50
CA GLN A 179 5.42 15.33 5.15
C GLN A 179 6.59 15.77 4.26
N GLY A 180 7.25 14.81 3.61
CA GLY A 180 8.33 15.13 2.68
C GLY A 180 7.88 15.93 1.47
N LEU A 181 6.66 15.72 0.96
CA LEU A 181 6.05 16.57 -0.06
C LEU A 181 5.81 18.00 0.45
N LEU A 182 5.18 18.12 1.63
CA LEU A 182 4.87 19.41 2.23
C LEU A 182 6.14 20.24 2.50
N GLU A 183 7.19 19.60 3.03
CA GLU A 183 8.49 20.25 3.29
C GLU A 183 9.09 20.85 2.02
N ARG A 184 9.12 20.09 0.91
CA ARG A 184 9.72 20.58 -0.35
C ARG A 184 8.95 21.72 -0.98
N VAL A 185 7.62 21.70 -0.88
CA VAL A 185 6.80 22.80 -1.35
C VAL A 185 7.01 24.05 -0.46
N GLN A 186 7.08 23.84 0.86
CA GLN A 186 7.33 24.94 1.81
C GLN A 186 8.71 25.58 1.60
N GLU A 187 9.75 24.78 1.32
CA GLU A 187 11.08 25.27 0.96
C GLU A 187 11.06 26.17 -0.29
N GLN A 188 10.28 25.81 -1.32
CA GLN A 188 10.17 26.62 -2.55
C GLN A 188 9.34 27.89 -2.36
N LEU A 189 8.31 27.82 -1.51
CA LEU A 189 7.48 28.98 -1.20
C LEU A 189 8.19 30.02 -0.31
N GLU A 190 9.25 29.61 0.38
CA GLU A 190 9.97 30.45 1.37
C GLU A 190 9.00 31.03 2.42
N SER A 191 8.01 30.25 2.84
CA SER A 191 6.90 30.66 3.69
C SER A 191 6.77 29.76 4.92
N ASP A 192 6.44 30.34 6.07
CA ASP A 192 6.12 29.60 7.30
C ASP A 192 4.66 29.09 7.32
N GLN A 193 3.85 29.47 6.33
CA GLN A 193 2.47 29.00 6.22
C GLN A 193 2.43 27.52 5.93
N LYS A 194 1.63 26.78 6.71
CA LYS A 194 1.42 25.35 6.52
C LYS A 194 0.24 25.12 5.58
N TYR A 195 0.45 24.28 4.59
CA TYR A 195 -0.56 23.86 3.62
C TYR A 195 -0.85 22.37 3.78
N SER A 196 -2.06 21.96 3.50
CA SER A 196 -2.41 20.55 3.33
C SER A 196 -2.02 20.06 1.94
N GLY A 197 -1.96 18.72 1.77
CA GLY A 197 -1.71 18.15 0.45
C GLY A 197 -2.77 18.55 -0.60
N ILE A 198 -4.02 18.76 -0.17
CA ILE A 198 -5.10 19.21 -1.08
C ILE A 198 -4.81 20.62 -1.58
N GLU A 199 -4.55 21.57 -0.67
CA GLU A 199 -4.25 22.97 -1.02
C GLU A 199 -3.04 23.08 -1.96
N ILE A 200 -1.98 22.31 -1.72
CA ILE A 200 -0.79 22.27 -2.58
C ILE A 200 -1.16 21.90 -4.02
N PHE A 201 -1.94 20.84 -4.21
CA PHE A 201 -2.33 20.43 -5.57
C PHE A 201 -3.36 21.38 -6.20
N GLU A 202 -4.20 22.03 -5.42
CA GLU A 202 -5.07 23.11 -5.92
C GLU A 202 -4.26 24.30 -6.44
N MET A 203 -3.24 24.75 -5.69
CA MET A 203 -2.32 25.81 -6.12
C MET A 203 -1.54 25.40 -7.38
N ALA A 204 -1.01 24.18 -7.43
CA ALA A 204 -0.32 23.66 -8.59
C ALA A 204 -1.21 23.61 -9.84
N ASN A 205 -2.47 23.19 -9.69
CA ASN A 205 -3.45 23.16 -10.78
C ASN A 205 -3.86 24.57 -11.25
N GLN A 206 -3.65 25.61 -10.44
CA GLN A 206 -3.81 27.01 -10.81
C GLN A 206 -2.56 27.61 -11.46
N GLY A 207 -1.48 26.81 -11.56
CA GLY A 207 -0.24 27.21 -12.24
C GLY A 207 0.79 27.91 -11.34
N ASP A 208 0.73 27.70 -10.01
CA ASP A 208 1.76 28.23 -9.10
C ASP A 208 3.10 27.53 -9.35
N GLU A 209 4.02 28.24 -9.98
CA GLU A 209 5.33 27.70 -10.41
C GLU A 209 6.20 27.26 -9.22
N LYS A 210 6.15 27.96 -8.07
CA LYS A 210 6.91 27.58 -6.88
C LYS A 210 6.39 26.28 -6.28
N VAL A 211 5.08 26.13 -6.21
CA VAL A 211 4.44 24.88 -5.74
C VAL A 211 4.77 23.73 -6.68
N ILE A 212 4.66 23.92 -8.00
CA ILE A 212 5.02 22.92 -9.00
C ILE A 212 6.51 22.54 -8.86
N ALA A 213 7.40 23.49 -8.64
CA ALA A 213 8.83 23.20 -8.41
C ALA A 213 9.06 22.34 -7.16
N GLY A 214 8.33 22.61 -6.07
CA GLY A 214 8.36 21.79 -4.85
C GLY A 214 7.85 20.38 -5.06
N ILE A 215 6.74 20.21 -5.79
CA ILE A 215 6.20 18.89 -6.18
C ILE A 215 7.19 18.17 -7.09
N ASN A 216 7.85 18.86 -8.02
CA ASN A 216 8.86 18.25 -8.89
C ASN A 216 10.10 17.80 -8.12
N ALA A 217 10.56 18.57 -7.13
CA ALA A 217 11.65 18.14 -6.25
C ALA A 217 11.31 16.84 -5.48
N PHE A 218 10.08 16.72 -5.01
CA PHE A 218 9.56 15.49 -4.41
C PHE A 218 9.50 14.35 -5.44
N ALA A 219 8.93 14.60 -6.63
CA ALA A 219 8.81 13.62 -7.70
C ALA A 219 10.17 13.05 -8.13
N LYS A 220 11.21 13.89 -8.15
CA LYS A 220 12.58 13.49 -8.46
C LYS A 220 13.16 12.49 -7.45
N GLU A 221 12.90 12.68 -6.16
CA GLU A 221 13.33 11.71 -5.14
C GLU A 221 12.58 10.38 -5.29
N VAL A 222 11.26 10.43 -5.55
CA VAL A 222 10.45 9.23 -5.82
C VAL A 222 10.97 8.50 -7.06
N ALA A 223 11.19 9.21 -8.17
CA ALA A 223 11.71 8.65 -9.42
C ALA A 223 13.08 7.98 -9.23
N THR A 224 13.97 8.59 -8.43
CA THR A 224 15.27 8.01 -8.12
C THR A 224 15.14 6.65 -7.42
N GLN A 225 14.22 6.52 -6.47
CA GLN A 225 14.03 5.24 -5.79
C GLN A 225 13.29 4.21 -6.66
N ILE A 226 12.37 4.64 -7.50
CA ILE A 226 11.73 3.79 -8.51
C ILE A 226 12.79 3.22 -9.46
N PHE A 227 13.72 4.06 -9.92
CA PHE A 227 14.86 3.62 -10.72
C PHE A 227 15.68 2.55 -10.00
N ASN A 228 16.03 2.76 -8.72
CA ASN A 228 16.78 1.80 -7.92
C ASN A 228 16.03 0.46 -7.79
N VAL A 229 14.75 0.49 -7.52
CA VAL A 229 13.89 -0.71 -7.46
C VAL A 229 13.89 -1.44 -8.79
N HIS A 230 13.73 -0.72 -9.90
CA HIS A 230 13.75 -1.32 -11.24
C HIS A 230 15.10 -1.97 -11.56
N ILE A 231 16.22 -1.29 -11.32
CA ILE A 231 17.58 -1.86 -11.59
C ILE A 231 17.85 -3.12 -10.75
N ILE A 232 17.28 -3.23 -9.56
CA ILE A 232 17.43 -4.42 -8.71
C ILE A 232 16.51 -5.56 -9.16
N PHE A 233 15.31 -5.26 -9.62
CA PHE A 233 14.23 -6.25 -9.78
C PHE A 233 13.80 -6.48 -11.24
N ASP A 234 14.17 -5.59 -12.17
CA ASP A 234 13.84 -5.63 -13.60
C ASP A 234 12.31 -5.66 -13.85
N CYS A 235 11.62 -4.64 -13.35
CA CYS A 235 10.16 -4.56 -13.43
C CYS A 235 9.66 -4.28 -14.86
N GLU A 236 8.62 -4.96 -15.32
CA GLU A 236 7.86 -4.63 -16.54
C GLU A 236 6.99 -3.39 -16.32
N LYS A 237 6.27 -3.35 -15.19
CA LYS A 237 5.47 -2.20 -14.78
C LYS A 237 5.66 -1.88 -13.29
N ILE A 238 5.49 -0.60 -12.97
CA ILE A 238 5.43 -0.15 -11.57
C ILE A 238 4.16 0.65 -11.38
N ALA A 239 3.26 0.17 -10.51
CA ALA A 239 2.03 0.87 -10.18
C ALA A 239 2.25 1.79 -8.97
N ILE A 240 1.77 3.03 -9.08
CA ILE A 240 1.87 4.04 -8.01
C ILE A 240 0.49 4.26 -7.41
N GLY A 241 0.36 3.98 -6.12
CA GLY A 241 -0.86 4.11 -5.34
C GLY A 241 -0.72 5.05 -4.15
N GLY A 242 -1.76 5.06 -3.30
CA GLY A 242 -1.85 5.90 -2.11
C GLY A 242 -2.50 7.25 -2.37
N GLY A 243 -2.81 7.97 -1.28
CA GLY A 243 -3.60 9.21 -1.36
C GLY A 243 -2.95 10.33 -2.18
N ILE A 244 -1.62 10.41 -2.16
CA ILE A 244 -0.87 11.45 -2.88
C ILE A 244 -0.88 11.17 -4.39
N SER A 245 -0.88 9.89 -4.80
CA SER A 245 -0.82 9.49 -6.22
C SER A 245 -2.10 9.74 -7.01
N ALA A 246 -3.18 10.15 -6.35
CA ALA A 246 -4.43 10.50 -7.02
C ALA A 246 -4.32 11.74 -7.93
N GLN A 247 -3.20 12.45 -7.87
CA GLN A 247 -2.92 13.67 -8.62
C GLN A 247 -2.14 13.36 -9.90
N PRO A 248 -2.73 13.56 -11.09
CA PRO A 248 -2.05 13.26 -12.38
C PRO A 248 -0.72 13.98 -12.52
N LEU A 249 -0.64 15.26 -12.13
CA LEU A 249 0.59 16.04 -12.18
C LEU A 249 1.77 15.33 -11.50
N LEU A 250 1.56 14.70 -10.35
CA LEU A 250 2.63 14.00 -9.65
C LEU A 250 3.13 12.79 -10.45
N ILE A 251 2.22 12.02 -11.03
CA ILE A 251 2.59 10.84 -11.84
C ILE A 251 3.37 11.27 -13.08
N ASP A 252 2.95 12.36 -13.73
CA ASP A 252 3.62 12.88 -14.92
C ASP A 252 5.03 13.39 -14.57
N LEU A 253 5.20 14.14 -13.48
CA LEU A 253 6.51 14.58 -13.00
C LEU A 253 7.42 13.41 -12.59
N ILE A 254 6.89 12.35 -11.99
CA ILE A 254 7.66 11.13 -11.71
C ILE A 254 8.16 10.50 -13.01
N LYS A 255 7.31 10.36 -14.03
CA LYS A 255 7.69 9.83 -15.35
C LYS A 255 8.76 10.67 -16.03
N GLU A 256 8.61 12.00 -16.02
CA GLU A 256 9.57 12.94 -16.60
C GLU A 256 10.94 12.80 -15.93
N ASN A 257 11.00 12.86 -14.60
CA ASN A 257 12.25 12.70 -13.86
C ASN A 257 12.88 11.30 -14.06
N LEU A 258 12.08 10.24 -14.14
CA LEU A 258 12.57 8.90 -14.40
C LEU A 258 13.18 8.79 -15.81
N ASN A 259 12.53 9.36 -16.82
CA ASN A 259 13.06 9.44 -18.19
C ASN A 259 14.37 10.22 -18.24
N GLU A 260 14.50 11.31 -17.49
CA GLU A 260 15.78 12.05 -17.38
C GLU A 260 16.91 11.18 -16.80
N ILE A 261 16.62 10.38 -15.77
CA ILE A 261 17.61 9.46 -15.18
C ILE A 261 18.09 8.46 -16.25
N TYR A 262 17.17 7.83 -16.97
CA TYR A 262 17.51 6.87 -18.03
C TYR A 262 18.32 7.51 -19.17
N ALA A 263 17.94 8.71 -19.61
CA ALA A 263 18.63 9.43 -20.67
C ALA A 263 20.11 9.75 -20.33
N HIS A 264 20.44 9.85 -19.04
CA HIS A 264 21.80 10.15 -18.58
C HIS A 264 22.69 8.90 -18.38
N LEU A 265 22.15 7.68 -18.54
CA LEU A 265 22.96 6.46 -18.40
C LEU A 265 24.00 6.26 -19.52
N GLY A 266 23.75 6.85 -20.70
CA GLY A 266 24.65 6.73 -21.86
C GLY A 266 24.57 5.37 -22.58
N PHE A 267 23.63 4.51 -22.23
CA PHE A 267 23.30 3.23 -22.88
C PHE A 267 21.83 2.89 -22.66
N ASP A 268 21.27 2.10 -23.55
CA ASP A 268 19.87 1.72 -23.49
C ASP A 268 19.64 0.60 -22.43
N VAL A 269 18.67 0.79 -21.58
CA VAL A 269 18.11 -0.22 -20.68
C VAL A 269 16.59 -0.24 -20.86
N TYR A 270 15.96 -1.33 -20.47
CA TYR A 270 14.51 -1.38 -20.43
C TYR A 270 13.96 -0.36 -19.44
N HIS A 271 12.85 0.30 -19.77
CA HIS A 271 12.16 1.24 -18.89
C HIS A 271 10.84 0.62 -18.45
N PRO A 272 10.55 0.54 -17.15
CA PRO A 272 9.27 0.04 -16.69
C PRO A 272 8.15 1.01 -17.07
N GLU A 273 7.00 0.48 -17.42
CA GLU A 273 5.81 1.30 -17.56
C GLU A 273 5.35 1.79 -16.18
N ILE A 274 5.18 3.10 -16.00
CA ILE A 274 4.64 3.69 -14.76
C ILE A 274 3.15 3.91 -14.92
N VAL A 275 2.35 3.26 -14.08
CA VAL A 275 0.89 3.33 -14.12
C VAL A 275 0.32 3.74 -12.75
N PRO A 276 -0.83 4.42 -12.68
CA PRO A 276 -1.52 4.63 -11.41
C PRO A 276 -2.17 3.32 -10.94
N CYS A 277 -2.28 3.11 -9.62
CA CYS A 277 -3.14 2.07 -9.08
C CYS A 277 -4.61 2.37 -9.36
N ARG A 278 -5.38 1.32 -9.67
CA ARG A 278 -6.79 1.44 -10.09
C ARG A 278 -7.74 1.70 -8.92
N PHE A 279 -7.54 1.01 -7.79
CA PHE A 279 -8.58 0.89 -6.76
C PHE A 279 -8.50 1.93 -5.64
N ARG A 280 -7.47 2.78 -5.61
CA ARG A 280 -7.35 3.88 -4.65
C ARG A 280 -7.63 3.44 -3.19
N ASN A 281 -8.68 4.02 -2.56
CA ASN A 281 -9.04 3.76 -1.17
C ASN A 281 -9.62 2.36 -0.91
N ASP A 282 -9.98 1.61 -1.94
CA ASP A 282 -10.55 0.27 -1.84
C ASP A 282 -9.54 -0.84 -2.18
N ALA A 283 -8.31 -0.46 -2.55
CA ALA A 283 -7.27 -1.39 -2.95
C ALA A 283 -7.03 -2.50 -1.92
N ASN A 284 -6.95 -2.14 -0.63
CA ASN A 284 -6.68 -3.09 0.44
C ASN A 284 -7.83 -4.09 0.63
N LEU A 285 -9.09 -3.62 0.57
CA LEU A 285 -10.28 -4.48 0.67
C LEU A 285 -10.36 -5.46 -0.50
N ILE A 286 -10.17 -4.95 -1.72
CA ILE A 286 -10.22 -5.75 -2.96
C ILE A 286 -9.06 -6.75 -3.02
N GLY A 287 -7.86 -6.32 -2.62
CA GLY A 287 -6.69 -7.18 -2.65
C GLY A 287 -6.70 -8.26 -1.57
N ALA A 288 -7.24 -7.97 -0.38
CA ALA A 288 -7.51 -8.97 0.63
C ALA A 288 -8.48 -10.03 0.11
N LEU A 289 -9.57 -9.61 -0.55
CA LEU A 289 -10.50 -10.53 -1.20
C LEU A 289 -9.80 -11.39 -2.26
N TYR A 290 -9.01 -10.79 -3.16
CA TYR A 290 -8.26 -11.55 -4.16
C TYR A 290 -7.38 -12.62 -3.52
N GLN A 291 -6.59 -12.27 -2.50
CA GLN A 291 -5.77 -13.22 -1.76
C GLN A 291 -6.61 -14.36 -1.17
N HIS A 292 -7.74 -14.04 -0.55
CA HIS A 292 -8.66 -15.01 0.03
C HIS A 292 -9.19 -15.99 -1.02
N LEU A 293 -9.65 -15.46 -2.15
CA LEU A 293 -10.14 -16.28 -3.26
C LEU A 293 -9.03 -17.21 -3.82
N GLN A 294 -7.79 -16.71 -3.95
CA GLN A 294 -6.68 -17.53 -4.43
C GLN A 294 -6.31 -18.65 -3.43
N THR A 295 -6.37 -18.36 -2.12
CA THR A 295 -6.06 -19.35 -1.07
C THR A 295 -7.03 -20.52 -1.09
N PHE A 296 -8.31 -20.30 -1.33
CA PHE A 296 -9.33 -21.33 -1.26
C PHE A 296 -9.77 -21.90 -2.63
N LYS A 297 -9.52 -21.20 -3.75
CA LYS A 297 -9.72 -21.78 -5.11
C LYS A 297 -8.78 -22.92 -5.46
N SER A 298 -7.61 -22.98 -4.83
CA SER A 298 -6.63 -24.04 -5.08
C SER A 298 -6.95 -25.35 -4.33
N GLN A 299 -8.09 -25.43 -3.62
CA GLN A 299 -8.50 -26.61 -2.84
C GLN A 299 -9.69 -27.36 -3.47
N ASP A 300 -10.32 -26.80 -4.51
CA ASP A 300 -11.34 -27.44 -5.35
C ASP A 300 -10.72 -27.97 -6.67
#